data_5a1ddddc9a03a618acc3c931b5b92d37
#
_entry.id   5a1ddddc9a03a618acc3c931b5b92d37
#
_cell.length_a   1.000
_cell.length_b   1.000
_cell.length_c   1.000
_cell.angle_alpha   90.00
_cell.angle_beta   90.00
_cell.angle_gamma   90.00
#
_symmetry.space_group_name_H-M   'P 1'
#
loop_
_entity.id
_entity.type
_entity.pdbx_description
1 polymer ?
#
loop_
_entity_poly.entity_id
_entity_poly.type
_entity_poly.pdbx_seq_one_letter_code
_entity_poly.pdbx_strand_id
1 'polypeptide(L)'
;MSDLPLTHRISLAEVPAHGLQVQLAPDAAQRAALARFLDVPAVHGFTADLKVMLEGAGAHVSGRLKAQVRQVSVVSLEAFDSEVEEEIDVHFAPEEVLAVRTLDEDDPEAELDQPDAIVDGGIDLGHLATEFLSLALDPYPRLPGEVFEAIAEAPETLSPFAELARLKDKP
;
A
#
# COMPACT_ATOMS: atom_id res chain seq x y z
N MET A 1 -11.78 10.20 -12.56
CA MET A 1 -11.90 8.77 -12.28
C MET A 1 -10.50 8.20 -12.46
N SER A 2 -9.84 7.82 -11.39
CA SER A 2 -8.51 7.21 -11.49
C SER A 2 -8.69 5.83 -12.09
N ASP A 3 -8.18 5.61 -13.30
CA ASP A 3 -8.14 4.27 -13.89
C ASP A 3 -7.24 3.41 -13.01
N LEU A 4 -7.84 2.44 -12.32
CA LEU A 4 -7.11 1.47 -11.50
C LEU A 4 -6.19 0.64 -12.42
N PRO A 5 -4.91 0.53 -12.08
CA PRO A 5 -3.90 -0.10 -12.95
C PRO A 5 -4.13 -1.60 -13.13
N LEU A 6 -4.80 -2.23 -12.17
CA LEU A 6 -5.14 -3.66 -12.18
C LEU A 6 -6.57 -3.83 -11.65
N THR A 7 -7.40 -4.48 -12.44
CA THR A 7 -8.80 -4.78 -12.10
C THR A 7 -9.05 -6.27 -12.29
N HIS A 8 -9.57 -6.93 -11.27
CA HIS A 8 -10.03 -8.31 -11.33
C HIS A 8 -11.26 -8.46 -10.43
N ARG A 9 -12.41 -8.09 -10.97
CA ARG A 9 -13.67 -8.10 -10.22
C ARG A 9 -14.28 -9.49 -10.23
N ILE A 10 -14.67 -9.98 -9.06
CA ILE A 10 -15.43 -11.20 -8.86
C ILE A 10 -16.80 -10.88 -8.26
N SER A 11 -17.82 -11.63 -8.67
CA SER A 11 -19.14 -11.58 -8.03
C SER A 11 -19.21 -12.60 -6.89
N LEU A 12 -19.74 -12.22 -5.74
CA LEU A 12 -19.94 -13.17 -4.64
C LEU A 12 -20.87 -14.32 -4.98
N ALA A 13 -21.81 -14.09 -5.93
CA ALA A 13 -22.70 -15.12 -6.41
C ALA A 13 -21.97 -16.25 -7.18
N GLU A 14 -20.77 -15.98 -7.68
CA GLU A 14 -19.94 -16.95 -8.42
C GLU A 14 -18.96 -17.70 -7.53
N VAL A 15 -18.82 -17.32 -6.24
CA VAL A 15 -17.90 -17.97 -5.31
C VAL A 15 -18.51 -19.29 -4.82
N PRO A 16 -17.85 -20.44 -5.09
CA PRO A 16 -18.34 -21.73 -4.62
C PRO A 16 -18.28 -21.88 -3.10
N ALA A 17 -19.07 -22.79 -2.55
CA ALA A 17 -19.08 -23.06 -1.10
C ALA A 17 -17.72 -23.49 -0.51
N HIS A 18 -16.84 -24.08 -1.36
CA HIS A 18 -15.48 -24.46 -0.97
C HIS A 18 -14.44 -23.34 -1.16
N GLY A 19 -14.89 -22.16 -1.59
CA GLY A 19 -14.06 -21.00 -1.89
C GLY A 19 -13.57 -20.97 -3.34
N LEU A 20 -13.10 -19.78 -3.72
CA LEU A 20 -12.52 -19.49 -5.04
C LEU A 20 -11.04 -19.18 -4.87
N GLN A 21 -10.17 -19.86 -5.62
CA GLN A 21 -8.76 -19.49 -5.70
C GLN A 21 -8.52 -18.66 -6.96
N VAL A 22 -7.85 -17.53 -6.79
CA VAL A 22 -7.52 -16.60 -7.88
C VAL A 22 -6.04 -16.28 -7.82
N GLN A 23 -5.35 -16.45 -8.95
CA GLN A 23 -3.98 -15.99 -9.12
C GLN A 23 -3.97 -14.76 -10.03
N LEU A 24 -3.43 -13.66 -9.52
CA LEU A 24 -3.20 -12.45 -10.29
C LEU A 24 -1.75 -12.42 -10.77
N ALA A 25 -1.57 -12.33 -12.09
CA ALA A 25 -0.26 -12.23 -12.72
C ALA A 25 -0.35 -11.21 -13.88
N PRO A 26 -0.25 -9.90 -13.57
CA PRO A 26 -0.40 -8.85 -14.55
C PRO A 26 0.66 -8.94 -15.66
N ASP A 27 0.25 -8.64 -16.86
CA ASP A 27 1.12 -8.57 -18.02
C ASP A 27 2.07 -7.36 -17.98
N ALA A 28 2.95 -7.21 -18.97
CA ALA A 28 3.92 -6.12 -19.02
C ALA A 28 3.26 -4.74 -19.08
N ALA A 29 2.12 -4.59 -19.76
CA ALA A 29 1.42 -3.32 -19.87
C ALA A 29 0.75 -2.93 -18.54
N GLN A 30 0.15 -3.91 -17.86
CA GLN A 30 -0.44 -3.74 -16.54
C GLN A 30 0.63 -3.43 -15.47
N ARG A 31 1.80 -4.11 -15.51
CA ARG A 31 2.92 -3.78 -14.62
C ARG A 31 3.46 -2.37 -14.86
N ALA A 32 3.51 -1.92 -16.11
CA ALA A 32 3.88 -0.53 -16.42
C ALA A 32 2.83 0.48 -15.93
N ALA A 33 1.55 0.12 -15.92
CA ALA A 33 0.48 0.93 -15.33
C ALA A 33 0.59 0.96 -13.79
N LEU A 34 0.88 -0.18 -13.15
CA LEU A 34 1.17 -0.26 -11.71
C LEU A 34 2.35 0.63 -11.32
N ALA A 35 3.46 0.57 -12.06
CA ALA A 35 4.64 1.40 -11.78
C ALA A 35 4.31 2.90 -11.80
N ARG A 36 3.51 3.35 -12.77
CA ARG A 36 3.07 4.75 -12.86
C ARG A 36 2.12 5.13 -11.72
N PHE A 37 1.22 4.23 -11.35
CA PHE A 37 0.26 4.45 -10.27
C PHE A 37 0.95 4.56 -8.90
N LEU A 38 1.97 3.72 -8.67
CA LEU A 38 2.76 3.66 -7.43
C LEU A 38 3.91 4.69 -7.38
N ASP A 39 4.09 5.47 -8.46
CA ASP A 39 5.19 6.42 -8.61
C ASP A 39 6.58 5.79 -8.40
N VAL A 40 6.78 4.59 -8.97
CA VAL A 40 8.05 3.87 -8.94
C VAL A 40 8.62 3.70 -10.35
N PRO A 41 9.96 3.60 -10.51
CA PRO A 41 10.58 3.46 -11.83
C PRO A 41 10.11 2.23 -12.62
N ALA A 42 9.90 1.09 -11.95
CA ALA A 42 9.42 -0.13 -12.59
C ALA A 42 8.82 -1.14 -11.59
N VAL A 43 7.88 -1.95 -12.07
CA VAL A 43 7.42 -3.19 -11.43
C VAL A 43 7.83 -4.34 -12.36
N HIS A 44 8.89 -5.08 -11.98
CA HIS A 44 9.46 -6.15 -12.78
C HIS A 44 8.64 -7.44 -12.67
N GLY A 45 8.17 -7.76 -11.46
CA GLY A 45 7.36 -8.91 -11.15
C GLY A 45 6.22 -8.55 -10.22
N PHE A 46 5.09 -9.25 -10.37
CA PHE A 46 3.94 -9.17 -9.48
C PHE A 46 3.16 -10.47 -9.57
N THR A 47 2.85 -11.07 -8.45
CA THR A 47 1.94 -12.20 -8.33
C THR A 47 1.16 -12.05 -7.03
N ALA A 48 -0.15 -12.35 -7.08
CA ALA A 48 -0.94 -12.49 -5.86
C ALA A 48 -1.76 -13.79 -5.95
N ASP A 49 -1.57 -14.65 -4.97
CA ASP A 49 -2.33 -15.90 -4.82
C ASP A 49 -3.37 -15.69 -3.73
N LEU A 50 -4.63 -15.57 -4.12
CA LEU A 50 -5.74 -15.19 -3.27
C LEU A 50 -6.77 -16.30 -3.15
N LYS A 51 -7.35 -16.45 -1.99
CA LYS A 51 -8.48 -17.32 -1.71
C LYS A 51 -9.64 -16.50 -1.19
N VAL A 52 -10.80 -16.64 -1.80
CA VAL A 52 -12.05 -15.99 -1.40
C VAL A 52 -12.98 -17.02 -0.81
N MET A 53 -13.45 -16.80 0.40
CA MET A 53 -14.40 -17.64 1.11
C MET A 53 -15.65 -16.82 1.44
N LEU A 54 -16.83 -17.41 1.26
CA LEU A 54 -18.06 -16.78 1.72
C LEU A 54 -18.19 -16.90 3.25
N GLU A 55 -18.53 -15.80 3.91
CA GLU A 55 -18.76 -15.73 5.36
C GLU A 55 -20.07 -15.00 5.66
N GLY A 56 -21.11 -15.75 6.00
CA GLY A 56 -22.44 -15.18 6.23
C GLY A 56 -22.96 -14.45 4.98
N ALA A 57 -23.20 -13.15 5.10
CA ALA A 57 -23.61 -12.28 3.98
C ALA A 57 -22.41 -11.64 3.27
N GLY A 58 -21.20 -11.81 3.82
CA GLY A 58 -19.96 -11.23 3.32
C GLY A 58 -18.99 -12.25 2.75
N ALA A 59 -17.71 -11.87 2.72
CA ALA A 59 -16.62 -12.72 2.27
C ALA A 59 -15.32 -12.41 3.02
N HIS A 60 -14.45 -13.38 3.06
CA HIS A 60 -13.09 -13.27 3.55
C HIS A 60 -12.12 -13.53 2.40
N VAL A 61 -11.20 -12.62 2.17
CA VAL A 61 -10.13 -12.74 1.18
C VAL A 61 -8.82 -12.90 1.92
N SER A 62 -8.16 -14.03 1.72
CA SER A 62 -6.85 -14.31 2.29
C SER A 62 -5.86 -14.76 1.23
N GLY A 63 -4.58 -14.48 1.44
CA GLY A 63 -3.55 -14.90 0.51
C GLY A 63 -2.24 -14.18 0.68
N ARG A 64 -1.42 -14.20 -0.38
CA ARG A 64 -0.09 -13.59 -0.36
C ARG A 64 0.22 -12.92 -1.68
N LEU A 65 0.83 -11.75 -1.55
CA LEU A 65 1.35 -10.96 -2.65
C LEU A 65 2.88 -11.04 -2.66
N LYS A 66 3.47 -11.13 -3.85
CA LYS A 66 4.91 -10.97 -4.07
C LYS A 66 5.14 -10.04 -5.25
N ALA A 67 6.03 -9.10 -5.08
CA ALA A 67 6.41 -8.18 -6.14
C ALA A 67 7.92 -7.92 -6.14
N GLN A 68 8.45 -7.63 -7.32
CA GLN A 68 9.80 -7.10 -7.51
C GLN A 68 9.68 -5.70 -8.09
N VAL A 69 10.11 -4.72 -7.32
CA VAL A 69 9.90 -3.30 -7.61
C VAL A 69 11.24 -2.58 -7.67
N ARG A 70 11.43 -1.74 -8.68
CA ARG A 70 12.54 -0.81 -8.74
C ARG A 70 12.17 0.45 -7.98
N GLN A 71 13.00 0.82 -7.00
CA GLN A 71 12.86 2.05 -6.21
C GLN A 71 14.11 2.91 -6.36
N VAL A 72 14.06 4.15 -5.90
CA VAL A 72 15.21 5.07 -5.87
C VAL A 72 15.54 5.38 -4.42
N SER A 73 16.79 5.14 -4.01
CA SER A 73 17.24 5.47 -2.66
C SER A 73 17.09 6.97 -2.38
N VAL A 74 16.52 7.30 -1.24
CA VAL A 74 16.40 8.70 -0.79
C VAL A 74 17.74 9.28 -0.31
N VAL A 75 18.77 8.44 -0.15
CA VAL A 75 20.11 8.85 0.30
C VAL A 75 21.03 9.10 -0.88
N SER A 76 21.24 8.08 -1.73
CA SER A 76 22.17 8.16 -2.88
C SER A 76 21.52 8.63 -4.17
N LEU A 77 20.20 8.60 -4.28
CA LEU A 77 19.42 8.80 -5.49
C LEU A 77 19.71 7.73 -6.57
N GLU A 78 20.26 6.61 -6.18
CA GLU A 78 20.50 5.47 -7.06
C GLU A 78 19.28 4.55 -7.10
N ALA A 79 19.00 4.01 -8.29
CA ALA A 79 17.92 3.04 -8.48
C ALA A 79 18.38 1.64 -8.04
N PHE A 80 17.52 0.92 -7.34
CA PHE A 80 17.75 -0.46 -6.93
C PHE A 80 16.47 -1.29 -7.00
N ASP A 81 16.61 -2.59 -7.05
CA ASP A 81 15.48 -3.51 -7.05
C ASP A 81 15.25 -4.05 -5.62
N SER A 82 14.01 -4.01 -5.17
CA SER A 82 13.54 -4.55 -3.90
C SER A 82 12.50 -5.64 -4.10
N GLU A 83 12.50 -6.63 -3.23
CA GLU A 83 11.44 -7.64 -3.16
C GLU A 83 10.45 -7.25 -2.08
N VAL A 84 9.17 -7.33 -2.41
CA VAL A 84 8.04 -7.08 -1.51
C VAL A 84 7.26 -8.36 -1.38
N GLU A 85 7.01 -8.78 -0.16
CA GLU A 85 6.11 -9.90 0.16
C GLU A 85 5.16 -9.44 1.25
N GLU A 86 3.84 -9.57 1.00
CA GLU A 86 2.81 -9.12 1.90
C GLU A 86 1.70 -10.17 2.03
N GLU A 87 1.18 -10.33 3.23
CA GLU A 87 0.04 -11.18 3.50
C GLU A 87 -1.25 -10.36 3.41
N ILE A 88 -2.22 -10.89 2.68
CA ILE A 88 -3.54 -10.29 2.51
C ILE A 88 -4.52 -11.08 3.36
N ASP A 89 -5.20 -10.39 4.27
CA ASP A 89 -6.24 -10.95 5.13
C ASP A 89 -7.29 -9.87 5.38
N VAL A 90 -8.41 -9.92 4.63
CA VAL A 90 -9.43 -8.85 4.62
C VAL A 90 -10.82 -9.46 4.63
N HIS A 91 -11.66 -8.95 5.52
CA HIS A 91 -13.08 -9.26 5.57
C HIS A 91 -13.90 -8.22 4.81
N PHE A 92 -14.91 -8.69 4.10
CA PHE A 92 -15.85 -7.86 3.34
C PHE A 92 -17.26 -8.06 3.82
N ALA A 93 -18.03 -6.99 3.93
CA ALA A 93 -19.43 -7.04 4.32
C ALA A 93 -20.32 -6.15 3.42
N PRO A 94 -21.61 -6.50 3.24
CA PRO A 94 -22.55 -5.61 2.57
C PRO A 94 -22.68 -4.27 3.29
N GLU A 95 -22.87 -3.21 2.53
CA GLU A 95 -23.03 -1.83 3.06
C GLU A 95 -24.13 -1.74 4.13
N GLU A 96 -25.22 -2.50 3.97
CA GLU A 96 -26.31 -2.53 4.93
C GLU A 96 -25.89 -3.08 6.30
N VAL A 97 -24.92 -4.01 6.32
CA VAL A 97 -24.37 -4.59 7.57
C VAL A 97 -23.44 -3.61 8.25
N LEU A 98 -22.65 -2.88 7.47
CA LEU A 98 -21.73 -1.85 7.98
C LEU A 98 -22.51 -0.66 8.57
N ALA A 99 -23.60 -0.23 7.92
CA ALA A 99 -24.43 0.87 8.37
C ALA A 99 -25.15 0.61 9.71
N VAL A 100 -25.37 -0.67 10.07
CA VAL A 100 -26.02 -1.06 11.34
C VAL A 100 -25.03 -1.15 12.50
N ARG A 101 -23.72 -1.34 12.21
CA ARG A 101 -22.68 -1.26 13.22
C ARG A 101 -22.47 0.23 13.59
N THR A 102 -23.27 0.69 14.56
CA THR A 102 -22.95 1.94 15.25
C THR A 102 -21.59 1.73 15.91
N LEU A 103 -20.62 2.53 15.48
CA LEU A 103 -19.30 2.61 16.11
C LEU A 103 -19.54 2.92 17.60
N ASP A 104 -19.05 2.08 18.47
CA ASP A 104 -18.85 2.47 19.86
C ASP A 104 -17.75 3.54 19.82
N GLU A 105 -18.14 4.82 19.93
CA GLU A 105 -17.21 5.97 19.87
C GLU A 105 -16.10 5.89 20.95
N ASP A 106 -16.24 4.97 21.89
CA ASP A 106 -15.30 4.76 22.99
C ASP A 106 -14.24 3.66 22.72
N ASP A 107 -14.30 2.93 21.60
CA ASP A 107 -13.33 1.88 21.26
C ASP A 107 -12.62 2.16 19.92
N PRO A 108 -11.46 2.84 19.96
CA PRO A 108 -10.68 3.14 18.75
C PRO A 108 -10.11 1.89 18.05
N GLU A 109 -10.05 0.73 18.70
CA GLU A 109 -9.64 -0.53 18.07
C GLU A 109 -10.76 -1.15 17.23
N ALA A 110 -12.02 -0.81 17.51
CA ALA A 110 -13.17 -1.28 16.71
C ALA A 110 -13.19 -0.70 15.28
N GLU A 111 -12.52 0.42 15.03
CA GLU A 111 -12.36 0.98 13.68
C GLU A 111 -11.36 0.18 12.83
N LEU A 112 -10.34 -0.42 13.45
CA LEU A 112 -9.26 -1.14 12.76
C LEU A 112 -9.72 -2.52 12.24
N ASP A 113 -10.76 -3.10 12.85
CA ASP A 113 -11.31 -4.42 12.51
C ASP A 113 -12.61 -4.34 11.68
N GLN A 114 -12.89 -3.19 11.07
CA GLN A 114 -14.09 -3.07 10.23
C GLN A 114 -13.88 -3.78 8.89
N PRO A 115 -14.86 -4.61 8.47
CA PRO A 115 -14.86 -5.18 7.13
C PRO A 115 -14.95 -4.09 6.06
N ASP A 116 -14.31 -4.32 4.92
CA ASP A 116 -14.47 -3.48 3.74
C ASP A 116 -15.86 -3.65 3.11
N ALA A 117 -16.31 -2.60 2.41
CA ALA A 117 -17.62 -2.64 1.77
C ALA A 117 -17.62 -3.49 0.49
N ILE A 118 -18.64 -4.36 0.37
CA ILE A 118 -18.94 -5.01 -0.91
C ILE A 118 -19.69 -4.03 -1.78
N VAL A 119 -19.10 -3.66 -2.93
CA VAL A 119 -19.69 -2.72 -3.88
C VAL A 119 -20.36 -3.47 -5.03
N ASP A 120 -21.64 -3.19 -5.29
CA ASP A 120 -22.43 -3.82 -6.37
C ASP A 120 -22.33 -5.37 -6.38
N GLY A 121 -22.34 -5.99 -5.20
CA GLY A 121 -22.32 -7.45 -5.03
C GLY A 121 -21.02 -8.14 -5.43
N GLY A 122 -19.91 -7.41 -5.53
CA GLY A 122 -18.61 -7.95 -5.93
C GLY A 122 -17.44 -7.31 -5.20
N ILE A 123 -16.28 -7.95 -5.35
CA ILE A 123 -14.99 -7.52 -4.81
C ILE A 123 -14.01 -7.38 -5.98
N ASP A 124 -13.22 -6.32 -6.01
CA ASP A 124 -12.14 -6.15 -6.97
C ASP A 124 -10.80 -6.58 -6.35
N LEU A 125 -10.40 -7.82 -6.64
CA LEU A 125 -9.15 -8.40 -6.14
C LEU A 125 -7.91 -7.72 -6.74
N GLY A 126 -8.01 -7.14 -7.93
CA GLY A 126 -6.92 -6.38 -8.55
C GLY A 126 -6.66 -5.08 -7.82
N HIS A 127 -7.74 -4.38 -7.43
CA HIS A 127 -7.65 -3.18 -6.59
C HIS A 127 -7.05 -3.51 -5.23
N LEU A 128 -7.60 -4.51 -4.53
CA LEU A 128 -7.11 -4.98 -3.24
C LEU A 128 -5.60 -5.28 -3.27
N ALA A 129 -5.15 -6.07 -4.24
CA ALA A 129 -3.74 -6.42 -4.36
C ALA A 129 -2.85 -5.21 -4.70
N THR A 130 -3.36 -4.22 -5.45
CA THR A 130 -2.66 -2.96 -5.73
C THR A 130 -2.50 -2.11 -4.47
N GLU A 131 -3.54 -2.04 -3.65
CA GLU A 131 -3.54 -1.32 -2.38
C GLU A 131 -2.53 -1.92 -1.40
N PHE A 132 -2.55 -3.24 -1.21
CA PHE A 132 -1.58 -3.93 -0.36
C PHE A 132 -0.14 -3.73 -0.85
N LEU A 133 0.12 -3.78 -2.16
CA LEU A 133 1.44 -3.45 -2.70
C LEU A 133 1.83 -2.02 -2.37
N SER A 134 0.91 -1.06 -2.50
CA SER A 134 1.17 0.35 -2.18
C SER A 134 1.54 0.56 -0.71
N LEU A 135 0.85 -0.13 0.20
CA LEU A 135 1.11 -0.05 1.64
C LEU A 135 2.40 -0.75 2.06
N ALA A 136 2.79 -1.81 1.35
CA ALA A 136 4.01 -2.57 1.61
C ALA A 136 5.30 -1.90 1.07
N LEU A 137 5.18 -0.89 0.21
CA LEU A 137 6.33 -0.14 -0.27
C LEU A 137 6.91 0.75 0.83
N ASP A 138 8.24 0.71 1.00
CA ASP A 138 8.91 1.67 1.88
C ASP A 138 8.78 3.09 1.29
N PRO A 139 8.19 4.04 2.02
CA PRO A 139 8.07 5.43 1.55
C PRO A 139 9.42 6.18 1.53
N TYR A 140 10.45 5.63 2.21
CA TYR A 140 11.80 6.19 2.25
C TYR A 140 12.86 5.13 1.91
N PRO A 141 12.82 4.56 0.69
CA PRO A 141 13.64 3.42 0.34
C PRO A 141 15.12 3.77 0.38
N ARG A 142 15.93 2.82 0.87
CA ARG A 142 17.38 2.95 0.95
C ARG A 142 18.05 1.69 0.41
N LEU A 143 19.18 1.87 -0.24
CA LEU A 143 20.02 0.74 -0.60
C LEU A 143 20.49 0.00 0.67
N PRO A 144 20.52 -1.34 0.65
CA PRO A 144 21.06 -2.11 1.76
C PRO A 144 22.50 -1.67 2.10
N GLY A 145 22.71 -1.29 3.36
CA GLY A 145 24.02 -0.84 3.85
C GLY A 145 24.33 0.65 3.69
N GLU A 146 23.42 1.45 3.09
CA GLU A 146 23.58 2.91 3.08
C GLU A 146 23.50 3.50 4.47
N VAL A 147 24.44 4.38 4.78
CA VAL A 147 24.43 5.21 5.98
C VAL A 147 24.35 6.66 5.55
N PHE A 148 23.43 7.39 6.11
CA PHE A 148 23.35 8.84 5.92
C PHE A 148 24.57 9.48 6.62
N GLU A 149 25.52 9.99 5.85
CA GLU A 149 26.57 10.86 6.38
C GLU A 149 26.01 12.28 6.47
N ALA A 150 25.71 12.72 7.69
CA ALA A 150 25.32 14.11 7.91
C ALA A 150 26.45 15.02 7.38
N ILE A 151 26.13 15.89 6.44
CA ILE A 151 27.06 16.94 6.02
C ILE A 151 27.38 17.74 7.26
N ALA A 152 28.66 17.75 7.69
CA ALA A 152 29.08 18.58 8.81
C ALA A 152 28.60 20.01 8.54
N GLU A 153 27.81 20.56 9.47
CA GLU A 153 27.34 21.93 9.36
C GLU A 153 28.55 22.84 9.13
N ALA A 154 28.46 23.66 8.10
CA ALA A 154 29.45 24.71 7.87
C ALA A 154 29.54 25.56 9.16
N PRO A 155 30.75 25.96 9.59
CA PRO A 155 30.92 26.70 10.83
C PRO A 155 29.94 27.88 10.88
N GLU A 156 29.34 28.12 12.04
CA GLU A 156 28.27 29.11 12.30
C GLU A 156 28.49 30.50 11.69
N THR A 157 29.74 30.82 11.35
CA THR A 157 30.16 32.11 10.76
C THR A 157 29.59 32.35 9.33
N LEU A 158 29.03 31.32 8.67
CA LEU A 158 28.44 31.43 7.33
C LEU A 158 26.89 31.42 7.35
N SER A 159 26.28 31.34 8.51
CA SER A 159 24.83 31.41 8.60
C SER A 159 24.36 32.87 8.33
N PRO A 160 23.40 33.06 7.39
CA PRO A 160 22.78 34.38 7.17
C PRO A 160 22.15 34.97 8.44
N PHE A 161 21.87 34.11 9.44
CA PHE A 161 21.26 34.47 10.71
C PHE A 161 22.28 34.72 11.83
N ALA A 162 23.58 34.54 11.58
CA ALA A 162 24.62 34.80 12.59
C ALA A 162 24.62 36.27 13.07
N GLU A 163 24.17 37.19 12.25
CA GLU A 163 24.03 38.59 12.63
C GLU A 163 22.86 38.84 13.62
N LEU A 164 21.82 37.98 13.63
CA LEU A 164 20.71 38.10 14.57
C LEU A 164 21.12 37.73 16.00
N ALA A 165 22.11 36.85 16.17
CA ALA A 165 22.66 36.53 17.48
C ALA A 165 23.29 37.77 18.16
N ARG A 166 23.87 38.70 17.37
CA ARG A 166 24.46 39.95 17.88
C ARG A 166 23.42 40.97 18.36
N LEU A 167 22.17 40.87 17.94
CA LEU A 167 21.08 41.76 18.37
C LEU A 167 20.52 41.38 19.74
N LYS A 168 20.73 40.14 20.19
CA LYS A 168 20.27 39.64 21.49
C LYS A 168 21.12 40.15 22.67
N ASP A 169 22.38 40.52 22.42
CA ASP A 169 23.34 40.96 23.45
C ASP A 169 23.47 42.48 23.55
N LYS A 170 22.52 43.26 22.98
CA LYS A 170 22.52 44.70 23.12
C LYS A 170 21.64 45.12 24.31
N PRO A 171 22.19 45.76 25.35
CA PRO A 171 21.47 46.17 26.55
C PRO A 171 20.37 47.18 26.28
#